data_e7e8b23eaa4632a4a7d25ed784d995d6
#
_entry.id   e7e8b23eaa4632a4a7d25ed784d995d6
#
_cell.length_a   1.000
_cell.length_b   1.000
_cell.length_c   1.000
_cell.angle_alpha   90.00
_cell.angle_beta   90.00
_cell.angle_gamma   90.00
#
_symmetry.space_group_name_H-M   'P 1'
#
loop_
_entity.id
_entity.type
_entity.pdbx_description
1 polymer ?
#
loop_
_entity_poly.entity_id
_entity_poly.type
_entity_poly.pdbx_seq_one_letter_code
_entity_poly.pdbx_strand_id
1 'polypeptide(L)'
;GLSVMSHHRGLANFLSERGESDYVRRLHKKYVETKAEEDYFFESVLAEPELDDLFALAVAEVEEIKKRIEKCCPSKNRENRQKYWFYWGMVERLLFSWLVDADRLDTAEFMGGSSLTQDWDYDKLWNLFSGKLEDRLHSFVLPVEGKARTIALERQKISDACQHFGTEKPGIYTLSVPTGSGKNFASMRFALAQDKKYHKKRI
;
A
#
# COMPACT_ATOMS: atom_id res chain seq x y z
N GLY A 1 13.67 0.13 11.43
CA GLY A 1 13.39 0.37 12.85
C GLY A 1 11.91 0.35 13.19
N LEU A 2 11.16 1.44 12.89
CA LEU A 2 9.75 1.55 13.29
C LEU A 2 8.86 0.46 12.67
N SER A 3 9.04 0.17 11.38
CA SER A 3 8.31 -0.89 10.68
C SER A 3 8.52 -2.26 11.33
N VAL A 4 9.77 -2.63 11.63
CA VAL A 4 10.10 -3.90 12.30
C VAL A 4 9.44 -4.01 13.68
N MET A 5 9.40 -2.93 14.46
CA MET A 5 8.77 -2.94 15.77
C MET A 5 7.25 -2.95 15.74
N SER A 6 6.65 -2.65 14.60
CA SER A 6 5.22 -2.45 14.43
C SER A 6 4.51 -3.61 13.73
N HIS A 7 5.23 -4.56 13.10
CA HIS A 7 4.64 -5.54 12.17
C HIS A 7 3.55 -6.43 12.80
N HIS A 8 3.64 -6.76 14.10
CA HIS A 8 2.60 -7.53 14.79
C HIS A 8 1.42 -6.68 15.32
N ARG A 9 1.53 -5.35 15.38
CA ARG A 9 0.55 -4.48 16.03
C ARG A 9 0.00 -3.37 15.14
N GLY A 10 0.47 -3.26 13.91
CA GLY A 10 0.21 -2.14 13.03
C GLY A 10 1.14 -0.95 13.29
N LEU A 11 1.33 -0.11 12.28
CA LEU A 11 2.24 1.02 12.33
C LEU A 11 1.80 2.01 13.42
N ALA A 12 2.64 2.16 14.43
CA ALA A 12 2.38 3.01 15.58
C ALA A 12 2.86 4.45 15.34
N ASN A 13 2.29 5.39 16.05
CA ASN A 13 2.81 6.75 16.11
C ASN A 13 4.19 6.74 16.82
N PHE A 14 5.12 7.54 16.30
CA PHE A 14 6.45 7.67 16.91
C PHE A 14 6.36 8.25 18.34
N LEU A 15 5.43 9.16 18.58
CA LEU A 15 5.14 9.72 19.89
C LEU A 15 3.70 9.40 20.30
N SER A 16 3.52 9.02 21.56
CA SER A 16 2.22 8.92 22.19
C SER A 16 1.60 10.31 22.42
N GLU A 17 0.33 10.37 22.80
CA GLU A 17 -0.33 11.62 23.21
C GLU A 17 0.36 12.30 24.41
N ARG A 18 1.11 11.55 25.20
CA ARG A 18 1.90 12.04 26.33
C ARG A 18 3.31 12.49 25.95
N GLY A 19 3.67 12.44 24.67
CA GLY A 19 5.01 12.81 24.17
C GLY A 19 6.08 11.74 24.43
N GLU A 20 5.71 10.54 24.89
CA GLU A 20 6.62 9.42 25.12
C GLU A 20 6.79 8.60 23.81
N SER A 21 8.01 8.15 23.55
CA SER A 21 8.29 7.28 22.40
C SER A 21 8.46 5.82 22.83
N ASP A 22 7.51 4.99 22.48
CA ASP A 22 7.59 3.53 22.69
C ASP A 22 8.75 2.93 21.88
N TYR A 23 9.06 3.52 20.74
CA TYR A 23 10.20 3.17 19.91
C TYR A 23 11.53 3.36 20.65
N VAL A 24 11.77 4.54 21.18
CA VAL A 24 13.00 4.85 21.94
C VAL A 24 13.12 3.97 23.18
N ARG A 25 12.01 3.76 23.90
CA ARG A 25 11.97 2.87 25.06
C ARG A 25 12.38 1.43 24.71
N ARG A 26 11.98 0.92 23.55
CA ARG A 26 12.33 -0.44 23.09
C ARG A 26 13.77 -0.54 22.65
N LEU A 27 14.33 0.49 21.98
CA LEU A 27 15.74 0.52 21.61
C LEU A 27 16.70 0.44 22.81
N HIS A 28 16.26 0.92 23.97
CA HIS A 28 17.07 0.90 25.20
C HIS A 28 16.84 -0.35 26.08
N LYS A 29 16.01 -1.30 25.65
CA LYS A 29 15.92 -2.59 26.35
C LYS A 29 17.21 -3.37 26.19
N LYS A 30 17.75 -3.85 27.31
CA LYS A 30 18.87 -4.78 27.29
C LYS A 30 18.33 -6.20 27.14
N TYR A 31 18.62 -6.82 26.01
CA TYR A 31 18.29 -8.23 25.75
C TYR A 31 19.50 -9.08 26.11
N VAL A 32 19.59 -9.52 27.36
CA VAL A 32 20.68 -10.38 27.84
C VAL A 32 20.40 -11.87 27.51
N GLU A 33 19.14 -12.20 27.21
CA GLU A 33 18.65 -13.58 27.11
C GLU A 33 18.57 -14.13 25.68
N THR A 34 18.93 -13.34 24.66
CA THR A 34 18.75 -13.72 23.24
C THR A 34 20.04 -14.00 22.48
N LYS A 35 21.16 -14.16 23.19
CA LYS A 35 22.45 -14.36 22.51
C LYS A 35 22.52 -15.70 21.78
N ALA A 36 21.93 -16.74 22.34
CA ALA A 36 21.93 -18.07 21.71
C ALA A 36 21.09 -18.08 20.40
N GLU A 37 19.97 -17.34 20.37
CA GLU A 37 19.16 -17.18 19.17
C GLU A 37 19.87 -16.32 18.12
N GLU A 38 20.62 -15.31 18.53
CA GLU A 38 21.43 -14.46 17.66
C GLU A 38 22.59 -15.27 17.03
N ASP A 39 23.33 -16.03 17.84
CA ASP A 39 24.38 -16.91 17.37
C ASP A 39 23.82 -17.96 16.37
N TYR A 40 22.68 -18.57 16.68
CA TYR A 40 22.00 -19.49 15.78
C TYR A 40 21.58 -18.84 14.46
N PHE A 41 21.08 -17.60 14.50
CA PHE A 41 20.70 -16.86 13.30
C PHE A 41 21.92 -16.65 12.39
N PHE A 42 23.04 -16.19 12.92
CA PHE A 42 24.24 -15.93 12.14
C PHE A 42 24.92 -17.20 11.62
N GLU A 43 24.77 -18.33 12.33
CA GLU A 43 25.30 -19.62 11.88
C GLU A 43 24.42 -20.30 10.82
N SER A 44 23.11 -20.13 10.89
CA SER A 44 22.16 -20.98 10.15
C SER A 44 21.35 -20.23 9.10
N VAL A 45 21.19 -18.92 9.20
CA VAL A 45 20.31 -18.13 8.33
C VAL A 45 21.07 -17.16 7.44
N LEU A 46 21.90 -16.29 8.05
CA LEU A 46 22.62 -15.24 7.33
C LEU A 46 23.90 -14.88 8.07
N ALA A 47 25.05 -14.97 7.41
CA ALA A 47 26.33 -14.60 8.02
C ALA A 47 26.39 -13.09 8.33
N GLU A 48 27.03 -12.73 9.44
CA GLU A 48 27.14 -11.34 9.89
C GLU A 48 27.71 -10.38 8.80
N PRO A 49 28.75 -10.75 8.01
CA PRO A 49 29.24 -9.90 6.92
C PRO A 49 28.20 -9.66 5.82
N GLU A 50 27.35 -10.65 5.51
CA GLU A 50 26.28 -10.52 4.52
C GLU A 50 25.20 -9.58 5.02
N LEU A 51 24.90 -9.60 6.32
CA LEU A 51 23.96 -8.65 6.93
C LEU A 51 24.50 -7.21 6.87
N ASP A 52 25.80 -7.03 7.12
CA ASP A 52 26.47 -5.73 7.03
C ASP A 52 26.44 -5.18 5.60
N ASP A 53 26.66 -6.02 4.59
CA ASP A 53 26.57 -5.63 3.18
C ASP A 53 25.13 -5.23 2.79
N LEU A 54 24.12 -5.98 3.23
CA LEU A 54 22.72 -5.65 3.03
C LEU A 54 22.35 -4.34 3.73
N PHE A 55 22.87 -4.11 4.93
CA PHE A 55 22.64 -2.87 5.67
C PHE A 55 23.28 -1.67 4.97
N ALA A 56 24.51 -1.81 4.47
CA ALA A 56 25.18 -0.77 3.70
C ALA A 56 24.42 -0.41 2.42
N LEU A 57 23.90 -1.43 1.71
CA LEU A 57 23.06 -1.23 0.53
C LEU A 57 21.78 -0.48 0.89
N ALA A 58 21.09 -0.89 1.95
CA ALA A 58 19.86 -0.24 2.41
C ALA A 58 20.11 1.23 2.80
N VAL A 59 21.21 1.54 3.44
CA VAL A 59 21.60 2.92 3.77
C VAL A 59 21.78 3.76 2.49
N ALA A 60 22.46 3.21 1.47
CA ALA A 60 22.66 3.90 0.20
C ALA A 60 21.33 4.18 -0.52
N GLU A 61 20.40 3.21 -0.54
CA GLU A 61 19.06 3.38 -1.12
C GLU A 61 18.24 4.43 -0.39
N VAL A 62 18.29 4.46 0.94
CA VAL A 62 17.59 5.48 1.76
C VAL A 62 18.16 6.87 1.48
N GLU A 63 19.46 7.04 1.32
CA GLU A 63 20.06 8.32 0.94
C GLU A 63 19.62 8.78 -0.46
N GLU A 64 19.45 7.88 -1.42
CA GLU A 64 18.89 8.21 -2.74
C GLU A 64 17.41 8.65 -2.64
N ILE A 65 16.61 7.97 -1.85
CA ILE A 65 15.21 8.37 -1.58
C ILE A 65 15.20 9.77 -0.95
N LYS A 66 16.05 10.02 0.04
CA LYS A 66 16.18 11.33 0.69
C LYS A 66 16.50 12.43 -0.32
N LYS A 67 17.49 12.24 -1.19
CA LYS A 67 17.84 13.21 -2.25
C LYS A 67 16.64 13.51 -3.17
N ARG A 68 15.84 12.50 -3.52
CA ARG A 68 14.62 12.68 -4.33
C ARG A 68 13.56 13.49 -3.59
N ILE A 69 13.33 13.20 -2.31
CA ILE A 69 12.39 13.95 -1.47
C ILE A 69 12.84 15.41 -1.33
N GLU A 70 14.13 15.66 -1.10
CA GLU A 70 14.71 16.99 -0.98
C GLU A 70 14.53 17.82 -2.26
N LYS A 71 14.67 17.20 -3.45
CA LYS A 71 14.36 17.86 -4.72
C LYS A 71 12.90 18.28 -4.85
N CYS A 72 11.98 17.51 -4.26
CA CYS A 72 10.55 17.86 -4.23
C CYS A 72 10.22 18.94 -3.21
N CYS A 73 11.16 19.26 -2.28
CA CYS A 73 10.98 20.19 -1.18
C CYS A 73 12.14 21.20 -1.14
N PRO A 74 12.32 22.06 -2.17
CA PRO A 74 13.56 22.82 -2.36
C PRO A 74 13.75 23.97 -1.37
N SER A 75 12.73 24.37 -0.63
CA SER A 75 12.80 25.45 0.36
C SER A 75 12.48 24.97 1.76
N LYS A 76 13.04 25.66 2.78
CA LYS A 76 12.82 25.32 4.21
C LYS A 76 11.56 25.99 4.80
N ASN A 77 10.60 26.44 3.96
CA ASN A 77 9.36 27.01 4.45
C ASN A 77 8.47 25.94 5.13
N ARG A 78 7.40 26.40 5.81
CA ARG A 78 6.50 25.51 6.56
C ARG A 78 5.85 24.45 5.66
N GLU A 79 5.42 24.84 4.46
CA GLU A 79 4.74 23.96 3.51
C GLU A 79 5.67 22.83 3.03
N ASN A 80 6.89 23.16 2.61
CA ASN A 80 7.86 22.17 2.16
C ASN A 80 8.33 21.26 3.30
N ARG A 81 8.37 21.77 4.53
CA ARG A 81 8.64 20.92 5.71
C ARG A 81 7.51 19.91 5.94
N GLN A 82 6.26 20.31 5.77
CA GLN A 82 5.12 19.39 5.87
C GLN A 82 5.15 18.34 4.74
N LYS A 83 5.42 18.76 3.50
CA LYS A 83 5.60 17.85 2.35
C LYS A 83 6.74 16.85 2.59
N TYR A 84 7.89 17.30 3.08
CA TYR A 84 9.04 16.47 3.39
C TYR A 84 8.67 15.33 4.36
N TRP A 85 8.03 15.66 5.48
CA TRP A 85 7.61 14.66 6.45
C TRP A 85 6.47 13.78 5.94
N PHE A 86 5.60 14.31 5.10
CA PHE A 86 4.57 13.52 4.44
C PHE A 86 5.20 12.44 3.53
N TYR A 87 6.19 12.80 2.71
CA TYR A 87 6.88 11.83 1.86
C TYR A 87 7.59 10.76 2.68
N TRP A 88 8.26 11.12 3.76
CA TRP A 88 8.86 10.14 4.67
C TRP A 88 7.83 9.23 5.31
N GLY A 89 6.70 9.75 5.72
CA GLY A 89 5.58 8.93 6.22
C GLY A 89 5.03 7.94 5.18
N MET A 90 5.04 8.31 3.89
CA MET A 90 4.67 7.41 2.80
C MET A 90 5.72 6.32 2.58
N VAL A 91 7.01 6.66 2.63
CA VAL A 91 8.10 5.67 2.53
C VAL A 91 8.01 4.66 3.69
N GLU A 92 7.82 5.13 4.92
CA GLU A 92 7.67 4.24 6.09
C GLU A 92 6.48 3.29 5.94
N ARG A 93 5.33 3.77 5.46
CA ARG A 93 4.16 2.92 5.20
C ARG A 93 4.41 1.87 4.12
N LEU A 94 5.15 2.24 3.08
CA LEU A 94 5.52 1.31 2.01
C LEU A 94 6.45 0.21 2.52
N LEU A 95 7.50 0.58 3.26
CA LEU A 95 8.42 -0.36 3.89
C LEU A 95 7.70 -1.28 4.89
N PHE A 96 6.77 -0.73 5.68
CA PHE A 96 5.95 -1.52 6.58
C PHE A 96 5.06 -2.53 5.82
N SER A 97 4.43 -2.11 4.73
CA SER A 97 3.62 -3.01 3.90
C SER A 97 4.45 -4.16 3.32
N TRP A 98 5.64 -3.86 2.80
CA TRP A 98 6.53 -4.90 2.28
C TRP A 98 7.00 -5.88 3.35
N LEU A 99 7.32 -5.38 4.54
CA LEU A 99 7.71 -6.24 5.67
C LEU A 99 6.58 -7.19 6.07
N VAL A 100 5.34 -6.67 6.19
CA VAL A 100 4.16 -7.50 6.50
C VAL A 100 3.87 -8.52 5.40
N ASP A 101 4.03 -8.15 4.14
CA ASP A 101 3.88 -9.07 3.03
C ASP A 101 4.94 -10.19 3.08
N ALA A 102 6.20 -9.85 3.32
CA ALA A 102 7.29 -10.82 3.44
C ALA A 102 7.08 -11.79 4.61
N ASP A 103 6.70 -11.29 5.79
CA ASP A 103 6.39 -12.08 6.98
C ASP A 103 5.24 -13.08 6.74
N ARG A 104 4.20 -12.65 6.03
CA ARG A 104 3.07 -13.51 5.68
C ARG A 104 3.43 -14.56 4.63
N LEU A 105 4.27 -14.20 3.64
CA LEU A 105 4.74 -15.12 2.61
C LEU A 105 5.59 -16.22 3.23
N ASP A 106 6.55 -15.85 4.06
CA ASP A 106 7.42 -16.79 4.79
C ASP A 106 6.60 -17.74 5.66
N THR A 107 5.64 -17.22 6.42
CA THR A 107 4.73 -18.04 7.23
C THR A 107 3.92 -19.00 6.37
N ALA A 108 3.41 -18.55 5.22
CA ALA A 108 2.62 -19.39 4.32
C ALA A 108 3.46 -20.50 3.70
N GLU A 109 4.70 -20.24 3.30
CA GLU A 109 5.65 -21.22 2.78
C GLU A 109 6.01 -22.26 3.86
N PHE A 110 6.31 -21.81 5.09
CA PHE A 110 6.59 -22.70 6.22
C PHE A 110 5.41 -23.65 6.54
N MET A 111 4.17 -23.17 6.44
CA MET A 111 2.96 -23.98 6.65
C MET A 111 2.64 -24.93 5.48
N GLY A 112 3.51 -25.08 4.50
CA GLY A 112 3.34 -25.97 3.36
C GLY A 112 2.45 -25.40 2.26
N GLY A 113 2.22 -24.09 2.28
CA GLY A 113 1.61 -23.36 1.15
C GLY A 113 2.54 -23.40 -0.06
N SER A 114 1.99 -23.51 -1.25
CA SER A 114 2.76 -23.32 -2.48
C SER A 114 3.32 -21.90 -2.49
N SER A 115 4.58 -21.75 -2.92
CA SER A 115 5.19 -20.45 -3.16
C SER A 115 4.20 -19.53 -3.88
N LEU A 116 3.83 -18.41 -3.25
CA LEU A 116 2.91 -17.42 -3.81
C LEU A 116 3.54 -16.60 -4.96
N THR A 117 4.73 -16.98 -5.40
CA THR A 117 5.36 -16.46 -6.63
C THR A 117 4.71 -17.09 -7.87
N GLN A 118 3.37 -17.17 -7.87
CA GLN A 118 2.63 -17.51 -9.07
C GLN A 118 2.72 -16.31 -10.02
N ASP A 119 3.30 -16.52 -11.17
CA ASP A 119 3.32 -15.50 -12.24
C ASP A 119 1.90 -15.42 -12.81
N TRP A 120 1.13 -14.48 -12.23
CA TRP A 120 -0.24 -14.26 -12.63
C TRP A 120 -0.28 -13.58 -14.01
N ASP A 121 -1.06 -14.13 -14.92
CA ASP A 121 -1.48 -13.40 -16.10
C ASP A 121 -2.45 -12.28 -15.67
N TYR A 122 -1.87 -11.12 -15.36
CA TYR A 122 -2.65 -9.98 -14.85
C TYR A 122 -3.67 -9.49 -15.85
N ASP A 123 -3.41 -9.56 -17.16
CA ASP A 123 -4.36 -9.15 -18.19
C ASP A 123 -5.60 -10.06 -18.19
N LYS A 124 -5.43 -11.37 -18.02
CA LYS A 124 -6.56 -12.28 -17.83
C LYS A 124 -7.31 -12.01 -16.53
N LEU A 125 -6.58 -11.75 -15.45
CA LEU A 125 -7.17 -11.50 -14.13
C LEU A 125 -8.02 -10.22 -14.16
N TRP A 126 -7.49 -9.13 -14.70
CA TRP A 126 -8.22 -7.86 -14.81
C TRP A 126 -9.41 -7.94 -15.77
N ASN A 127 -9.30 -8.71 -16.85
CA ASN A 127 -10.44 -8.98 -17.73
C ASN A 127 -11.55 -9.76 -17.01
N LEU A 128 -11.18 -10.79 -16.23
CA LEU A 128 -12.14 -11.55 -15.42
C LEU A 128 -12.85 -10.65 -14.39
N PHE A 129 -12.10 -9.84 -13.65
CA PHE A 129 -12.69 -8.94 -12.65
C PHE A 129 -13.54 -7.84 -13.29
N SER A 130 -13.14 -7.30 -14.43
CA SER A 130 -13.95 -6.36 -15.19
C SER A 130 -15.28 -7.00 -15.60
N GLY A 131 -15.27 -8.21 -16.14
CA GLY A 131 -16.48 -8.94 -16.49
C GLY A 131 -17.41 -9.13 -15.30
N LYS A 132 -16.89 -9.66 -14.19
CA LYS A 132 -17.67 -9.82 -12.96
C LYS A 132 -18.26 -8.52 -12.41
N LEU A 133 -17.52 -7.42 -12.51
CA LEU A 133 -17.99 -6.10 -12.08
C LEU A 133 -19.13 -5.60 -12.97
N GLU A 134 -18.98 -5.70 -14.30
CA GLU A 134 -20.03 -5.32 -15.25
C GLU A 134 -21.30 -6.17 -15.07
N ASP A 135 -21.16 -7.50 -14.91
CA ASP A 135 -22.28 -8.38 -14.63
C ASP A 135 -23.01 -7.95 -13.34
N ARG A 136 -22.25 -7.59 -12.31
CA ARG A 136 -22.82 -7.09 -11.06
C ARG A 136 -23.54 -5.76 -11.24
N LEU A 137 -22.99 -4.84 -12.00
CA LEU A 137 -23.61 -3.55 -12.30
C LEU A 137 -24.90 -3.73 -13.12
N HIS A 138 -24.91 -4.61 -14.10
CA HIS A 138 -26.09 -4.93 -14.89
C HIS A 138 -27.17 -5.67 -14.09
N SER A 139 -26.82 -6.36 -13.02
CA SER A 139 -27.79 -7.03 -12.15
C SER A 139 -28.63 -6.07 -11.31
N PHE A 140 -28.28 -4.79 -11.23
CA PHE A 140 -29.09 -3.79 -10.54
C PHE A 140 -30.28 -3.38 -11.39
N VAL A 141 -31.47 -3.75 -10.92
CA VAL A 141 -32.73 -3.39 -11.60
C VAL A 141 -32.94 -1.88 -11.50
N LEU A 142 -33.11 -1.23 -12.64
CA LEU A 142 -33.48 0.19 -12.69
C LEU A 142 -34.95 0.33 -12.22
N PRO A 143 -35.21 1.15 -11.19
CA PRO A 143 -36.59 1.46 -10.80
C PRO A 143 -37.37 2.10 -11.95
N VAL A 144 -38.66 1.77 -12.06
CA VAL A 144 -39.47 2.22 -13.20
C VAL A 144 -39.70 3.73 -13.14
N GLU A 145 -39.96 4.31 -11.94
CA GLU A 145 -40.32 5.72 -11.77
C GLU A 145 -39.84 6.32 -10.44
N GLY A 146 -39.97 7.63 -10.30
CA GLY A 146 -39.78 8.38 -9.07
C GLY A 146 -38.31 8.68 -8.72
N LYS A 147 -38.08 9.14 -7.48
CA LYS A 147 -36.75 9.54 -6.97
C LYS A 147 -35.73 8.41 -7.06
N ALA A 148 -36.13 7.17 -6.87
CA ALA A 148 -35.25 6.02 -6.95
C ALA A 148 -34.65 5.84 -8.36
N ARG A 149 -35.45 6.09 -9.41
CA ARG A 149 -34.98 6.07 -10.79
C ARG A 149 -33.94 7.18 -11.05
N THR A 150 -34.21 8.39 -10.60
CA THR A 150 -33.29 9.53 -10.75
C THR A 150 -31.95 9.22 -10.09
N ILE A 151 -31.95 8.69 -8.85
CA ILE A 151 -30.75 8.31 -8.13
C ILE A 151 -30.00 7.20 -8.87
N ALA A 152 -30.69 6.21 -9.42
CA ALA A 152 -30.05 5.11 -10.16
C ALA A 152 -29.38 5.61 -11.44
N LEU A 153 -30.03 6.53 -12.18
CA LEU A 153 -29.45 7.15 -13.37
C LEU A 153 -28.22 8.02 -13.04
N GLU A 154 -28.26 8.78 -11.95
CA GLU A 154 -27.09 9.56 -11.51
C GLU A 154 -25.93 8.65 -11.09
N ARG A 155 -26.19 7.54 -10.39
CA ARG A 155 -25.16 6.53 -10.08
C ARG A 155 -24.53 5.94 -11.34
N GLN A 156 -25.34 5.68 -12.36
CA GLN A 156 -24.82 5.18 -13.63
C GLN A 156 -23.93 6.20 -14.31
N LYS A 157 -24.34 7.48 -14.40
CA LYS A 157 -23.50 8.56 -14.95
C LYS A 157 -22.15 8.69 -14.24
N ILE A 158 -22.15 8.63 -12.90
CA ILE A 158 -20.93 8.68 -12.10
C ILE A 158 -20.02 7.48 -12.43
N SER A 159 -20.61 6.29 -12.51
CA SER A 159 -19.91 5.05 -12.82
C SER A 159 -19.28 5.09 -14.22
N ASP A 160 -20.02 5.55 -15.21
CA ASP A 160 -19.56 5.67 -16.61
C ASP A 160 -18.48 6.74 -16.76
N ALA A 161 -18.62 7.87 -16.05
CA ALA A 161 -17.58 8.90 -16.00
C ALA A 161 -16.29 8.34 -15.38
N CYS A 162 -16.35 7.59 -14.28
CA CYS A 162 -15.19 6.96 -13.67
C CYS A 162 -14.51 5.95 -14.61
N GLN A 163 -15.28 5.15 -15.34
CA GLN A 163 -14.73 4.23 -16.33
C GLN A 163 -13.99 4.99 -17.46
N HIS A 164 -14.59 6.07 -17.95
CA HIS A 164 -13.98 6.92 -18.96
C HIS A 164 -12.66 7.54 -18.47
N PHE A 165 -12.67 8.15 -17.27
CA PHE A 165 -11.47 8.69 -16.65
C PHE A 165 -10.40 7.62 -16.36
N GLY A 166 -10.77 6.37 -16.18
CA GLY A 166 -9.83 5.25 -16.10
C GLY A 166 -8.98 5.07 -17.35
N THR A 167 -9.34 5.65 -18.48
CA THR A 167 -8.53 5.64 -19.71
C THR A 167 -7.57 6.83 -19.81
N GLU A 168 -7.62 7.79 -18.89
CA GLU A 168 -6.70 8.93 -18.86
C GLU A 168 -5.31 8.53 -18.33
N LYS A 169 -4.33 9.43 -18.44
CA LYS A 169 -2.95 9.19 -17.99
C LYS A 169 -2.93 8.84 -16.50
N PRO A 170 -2.01 7.95 -16.06
CA PRO A 170 -1.84 7.67 -14.65
C PRO A 170 -1.59 8.95 -13.84
N GLY A 171 -2.31 9.12 -12.72
CA GLY A 171 -2.25 10.32 -11.90
C GLY A 171 -3.09 10.19 -10.63
N ILE A 172 -3.18 11.30 -9.91
CA ILE A 172 -4.05 11.41 -8.74
C ILE A 172 -5.33 12.09 -9.17
N TYR A 173 -6.44 11.37 -9.03
CA TYR A 173 -7.78 11.86 -9.35
C TYR A 173 -8.64 11.91 -8.09
N THR A 174 -9.54 12.87 -8.01
CA THR A 174 -10.49 13.00 -6.90
C THR A 174 -11.90 12.73 -7.36
N LEU A 175 -12.63 11.89 -6.61
CA LEU A 175 -14.05 11.64 -6.82
C LEU A 175 -14.86 12.28 -5.68
N SER A 176 -15.49 13.42 -5.96
CA SER A 176 -16.31 14.16 -5.01
C SER A 176 -17.79 13.98 -5.35
N VAL A 177 -18.44 13.06 -4.66
CA VAL A 177 -19.86 12.72 -4.86
C VAL A 177 -20.54 12.42 -3.52
N PRO A 178 -21.87 12.60 -3.40
CA PRO A 178 -22.60 12.35 -2.16
C PRO A 178 -22.47 10.92 -1.63
N THR A 179 -22.73 10.74 -0.35
CA THR A 179 -22.84 9.41 0.26
C THR A 179 -23.96 8.61 -0.40
N GLY A 180 -23.74 7.32 -0.64
CA GLY A 180 -24.73 6.47 -1.32
C GLY A 180 -24.77 6.58 -2.85
N SER A 181 -23.88 7.36 -3.48
CA SER A 181 -23.78 7.51 -4.94
C SER A 181 -23.15 6.34 -5.69
N GLY A 182 -22.75 5.26 -5.01
CA GLY A 182 -22.09 4.11 -5.65
C GLY A 182 -20.58 4.26 -5.83
N LYS A 183 -19.92 5.10 -5.02
CA LYS A 183 -18.47 5.38 -5.10
C LYS A 183 -17.59 4.14 -5.24
N ASN A 184 -17.87 3.10 -4.47
CA ASN A 184 -17.02 1.90 -4.45
C ASN A 184 -17.00 1.20 -5.82
N PHE A 185 -18.16 1.02 -6.45
CA PHE A 185 -18.23 0.41 -7.78
C PHE A 185 -17.63 1.34 -8.85
N ALA A 186 -17.88 2.64 -8.76
CA ALA A 186 -17.35 3.63 -9.67
C ALA A 186 -15.80 3.69 -9.61
N SER A 187 -15.22 3.72 -8.39
CA SER A 187 -13.76 3.67 -8.21
C SER A 187 -13.15 2.37 -8.69
N MET A 188 -13.82 1.23 -8.50
CA MET A 188 -13.35 -0.05 -9.00
C MET A 188 -13.37 -0.10 -10.52
N ARG A 189 -14.40 0.44 -11.17
CA ARG A 189 -14.43 0.59 -12.64
C ARG A 189 -13.28 1.45 -13.16
N PHE A 190 -13.00 2.58 -12.49
CA PHE A 190 -11.85 3.42 -12.80
C PHE A 190 -10.54 2.64 -12.69
N ALA A 191 -10.31 1.94 -11.59
CA ALA A 191 -9.09 1.19 -11.33
C ALA A 191 -8.86 0.09 -12.37
N LEU A 192 -9.88 -0.73 -12.65
CA LEU A 192 -9.81 -1.78 -13.67
C LEU A 192 -9.59 -1.23 -15.09
N ALA A 193 -10.17 -0.07 -15.44
CA ALA A 193 -9.92 0.57 -16.72
C ALA A 193 -8.46 1.07 -16.83
N GLN A 194 -7.88 1.60 -15.74
CA GLN A 194 -6.47 1.98 -15.67
C GLN A 194 -5.54 0.78 -15.86
N ASP A 195 -5.83 -0.32 -15.17
CA ASP A 195 -4.99 -1.51 -15.22
C ASP A 195 -5.00 -2.16 -16.61
N LYS A 196 -6.16 -2.26 -17.23
CA LYS A 196 -6.29 -2.77 -18.61
C LYS A 196 -5.54 -1.91 -19.61
N LYS A 197 -5.59 -0.59 -19.47
CA LYS A 197 -4.92 0.33 -20.42
C LYS A 197 -3.41 0.38 -20.22
N TYR A 198 -2.93 0.30 -18.99
CA TYR A 198 -1.53 0.52 -18.64
C TYR A 198 -0.82 -0.73 -18.13
N HIS A 199 -1.44 -1.92 -18.26
CA HIS A 199 -0.88 -3.23 -17.88
C HIS A 199 -0.30 -3.25 -16.46
N LYS A 200 -1.06 -2.70 -15.51
CA LYS A 200 -0.60 -2.63 -14.12
C LYS A 200 -0.73 -3.98 -13.44
N LYS A 201 0.21 -4.29 -12.57
CA LYS A 201 0.18 -5.52 -11.77
C LYS A 201 -0.59 -5.39 -10.45
N ARG A 202 -0.98 -4.17 -10.05
CA ARG A 202 -1.69 -3.87 -8.79
C ARG A 202 -2.70 -2.75 -8.98
N ILE A 203 -3.85 -2.89 -8.31
CA ILE A 203 -4.91 -1.89 -8.16
C ILE A 203 -4.74 -1.16 -6.83
#